data_8b735d6a51409e3457900070c2220f35
#
_entry.id   8b735d6a51409e3457900070c2220f35
#
_cell.length_a   1.000
_cell.length_b   1.000
_cell.length_c   1.000
_cell.angle_alpha   90.00
_cell.angle_beta   90.00
_cell.angle_gamma   90.00
#
_symmetry.space_group_name_H-M   'P 1'
#
loop_
_entity.id
_entity.type
_entity.pdbx_description
1 polymer ?
#
loop_
_entity_poly.entity_id
_entity_poly.type
_entity_poly.pdbx_seq_one_letter_code
_entity_poly.pdbx_strand_id
1 'polypeptide(L)'
;MRDSDPGYQLSPLARADLEDIWRNTFDNWSLEQADRHHNMIMTAILALADGSLIGSRADIREGYFKLRAGSHILFYRVTDTDLEIMRTLHQRMDVNRHL
;
A
#
# COMPACT_ATOMS: atom_id res chain seq x y z
N MET A 1 -9.02 -23.47 1.15
CA MET A 1 -8.77 -22.36 0.22
C MET A 1 -9.88 -21.32 0.37
N ARG A 2 -9.50 -20.11 0.38
CA ARG A 2 -10.48 -19.04 0.57
C ARG A 2 -10.78 -18.41 -0.76
N ASP A 3 -11.97 -18.68 -1.25
CA ASP A 3 -12.38 -18.17 -2.56
C ASP A 3 -12.42 -16.65 -2.58
N SER A 4 -12.62 -16.04 -1.42
CA SER A 4 -12.69 -14.59 -1.32
C SER A 4 -11.34 -13.94 -1.03
N ASP A 5 -10.26 -14.74 -0.97
CA ASP A 5 -8.93 -14.22 -0.71
C ASP A 5 -8.51 -13.32 -1.87
N PRO A 6 -8.25 -12.04 -1.62
CA PRO A 6 -7.89 -11.11 -2.69
C PRO A 6 -6.46 -11.27 -3.20
N GLY A 7 -5.68 -12.17 -2.61
CA GLY A 7 -4.30 -12.39 -3.04
C GLY A 7 -3.31 -11.44 -2.41
N TYR A 8 -3.69 -10.75 -1.37
CA TYR A 8 -2.77 -9.88 -0.65
C TYR A 8 -3.06 -9.91 0.84
N GLN A 9 -2.08 -9.49 1.61
CA GLN A 9 -2.21 -9.27 3.04
C GLN A 9 -1.64 -7.91 3.39
N LEU A 10 -2.15 -7.32 4.47
CA LEU A 10 -1.62 -6.07 4.99
C LEU A 10 -0.87 -6.38 6.28
N SER A 11 0.36 -5.91 6.39
CA SER A 11 1.06 -5.98 7.67
C SER A 11 0.34 -5.08 8.67
N PRO A 12 0.54 -5.30 9.97
CA PRO A 12 -0.07 -4.40 10.97
C PRO A 12 0.31 -2.94 10.76
N LEU A 13 1.56 -2.67 10.36
CA LEU A 13 2.00 -1.31 10.10
C LEU A 13 1.36 -0.74 8.85
N ALA A 14 1.19 -1.55 7.80
CA ALA A 14 0.51 -1.09 6.60
C ALA A 14 -0.95 -0.76 6.88
N ARG A 15 -1.60 -1.57 7.70
CA ARG A 15 -2.98 -1.30 8.09
C ARG A 15 -3.09 0.02 8.84
N ALA A 16 -2.16 0.25 9.78
CA ALA A 16 -2.14 1.50 10.51
C ALA A 16 -1.85 2.69 9.58
N ASP A 17 -0.95 2.49 8.62
CA ASP A 17 -0.66 3.54 7.63
C ASP A 17 -1.92 3.95 6.88
N LEU A 18 -2.71 2.99 6.43
CA LEU A 18 -3.93 3.28 5.68
C LEU A 18 -4.95 4.02 6.53
N GLU A 19 -5.08 3.63 7.80
CA GLU A 19 -5.99 4.32 8.71
C GLU A 19 -5.54 5.76 8.94
N ASP A 20 -4.26 5.98 9.10
CA ASP A 20 -3.71 7.31 9.32
C ASP A 20 -3.91 8.19 8.08
N ILE A 21 -3.69 7.62 6.90
CA ILE A 21 -3.88 8.34 5.64
C ILE A 21 -5.33 8.77 5.51
N TRP A 22 -6.26 7.86 5.79
CA TRP A 22 -7.69 8.17 5.70
C TRP A 22 -8.08 9.27 6.68
N ARG A 23 -7.67 9.12 7.95
CA ARG A 23 -8.00 10.07 8.99
C ARG A 23 -7.43 11.44 8.70
N ASN A 24 -6.18 11.47 8.27
CA ASN A 24 -5.50 12.73 7.97
C ASN A 24 -6.18 13.44 6.80
N THR A 25 -6.59 12.69 5.78
CA THR A 25 -7.30 13.27 4.64
C THR A 25 -8.68 13.76 5.07
N PHE A 26 -9.36 13.00 5.89
CA PHE A 26 -10.67 13.39 6.39
C PHE A 26 -10.58 14.68 7.21
N ASP A 27 -9.60 14.76 8.11
CA ASP A 27 -9.44 15.91 8.99
C ASP A 27 -9.07 17.18 8.25
N ASN A 28 -8.29 17.07 7.19
CA ASN A 28 -7.75 18.23 6.49
C ASN A 28 -8.55 18.59 5.23
N TRP A 29 -9.37 17.70 4.72
CA TRP A 29 -10.09 17.92 3.48
C TRP A 29 -11.57 17.58 3.65
N SER A 30 -11.94 16.32 3.46
CA SER A 30 -13.34 15.93 3.52
C SER A 30 -13.45 14.41 3.55
N LEU A 31 -14.64 13.93 3.91
CA LEU A 31 -14.96 12.51 3.84
C LEU A 31 -14.84 12.01 2.41
N GLU A 32 -15.31 12.79 1.46
CA GLU A 32 -15.29 12.41 0.06
C GLU A 32 -13.86 12.23 -0.45
N GLN A 33 -12.97 13.15 -0.09
CA GLN A 33 -11.58 13.06 -0.46
C GLN A 33 -10.89 11.86 0.21
N ALA A 34 -11.22 11.61 1.48
CA ALA A 34 -10.64 10.49 2.21
C ALA A 34 -11.02 9.17 1.55
N ASP A 35 -12.29 9.01 1.20
CA ASP A 35 -12.77 7.79 0.54
C ASP A 35 -12.16 7.62 -0.85
N ARG A 36 -12.08 8.70 -1.61
CA ARG A 36 -11.51 8.66 -2.95
C ARG A 36 -10.04 8.24 -2.91
N HIS A 37 -9.31 8.81 -1.99
CA HIS A 37 -7.89 8.52 -1.84
C HIS A 37 -7.67 7.09 -1.38
N HIS A 38 -8.48 6.64 -0.42
CA HIS A 38 -8.42 5.27 0.06
C HIS A 38 -8.71 4.29 -1.07
N ASN A 39 -9.75 4.56 -1.85
CA ASN A 39 -10.12 3.67 -2.95
C ASN A 39 -9.04 3.62 -4.03
N MET A 40 -8.37 4.74 -4.28
CA MET A 40 -7.27 4.76 -5.24
C MET A 40 -6.14 3.83 -4.78
N ILE A 41 -5.78 3.89 -3.51
CA ILE A 41 -4.73 3.04 -2.96
C ILE A 41 -5.16 1.57 -3.02
N MET A 42 -6.39 1.27 -2.62
CA MET A 42 -6.88 -0.10 -2.63
C MET A 42 -6.95 -0.67 -4.04
N THR A 43 -7.32 0.15 -5.01
CA THR A 43 -7.33 -0.27 -6.42
C THR A 43 -5.93 -0.67 -6.86
N ALA A 44 -4.92 0.10 -6.46
CA ALA A 44 -3.53 -0.23 -6.78
C ALA A 44 -3.11 -1.55 -6.13
N ILE A 45 -3.49 -1.77 -4.87
CA ILE A 45 -3.16 -3.01 -4.17
C ILE A 45 -3.79 -4.21 -4.88
N LEU A 46 -5.06 -4.09 -5.24
CA LEU A 46 -5.75 -5.18 -5.92
C LEU A 46 -5.14 -5.47 -7.29
N ALA A 47 -4.71 -4.43 -8.00
CA ALA A 47 -4.08 -4.60 -9.29
C ALA A 47 -2.71 -5.28 -9.16
N LEU A 48 -1.97 -5.00 -8.09
CA LEU A 48 -0.74 -5.71 -7.79
C LEU A 48 -1.04 -7.18 -7.49
N ALA A 49 -2.10 -7.41 -6.72
CA ALA A 49 -2.45 -8.77 -6.30
C ALA A 49 -2.86 -9.65 -7.48
N ASP A 50 -3.57 -9.08 -8.47
CA ASP A 50 -4.03 -9.86 -9.61
C ASP A 50 -3.04 -9.84 -10.78
N GLY A 51 -1.91 -9.15 -10.63
CA GLY A 51 -0.88 -9.12 -11.66
C GLY A 51 -1.08 -8.08 -12.75
N SER A 52 -2.12 -7.26 -12.65
CA SER A 52 -2.37 -6.21 -13.64
C SER A 52 -1.32 -5.11 -13.58
N LEU A 53 -0.79 -4.86 -12.39
CA LEU A 53 0.30 -3.90 -12.20
C LEU A 53 1.49 -4.61 -11.62
N ILE A 54 2.68 -4.15 -12.00
CA ILE A 54 3.93 -4.67 -11.48
C ILE A 54 4.73 -3.47 -11.02
N GLY A 55 5.16 -3.52 -9.76
CA GLY A 55 6.00 -2.46 -9.22
C GLY A 55 7.45 -2.64 -9.64
N SER A 56 8.30 -1.79 -9.11
CA SER A 56 9.72 -1.87 -9.34
C SER A 56 10.42 -2.27 -8.07
N ARG A 57 11.67 -2.73 -8.21
CA ARG A 57 12.46 -3.15 -7.08
C ARG A 57 12.73 -1.96 -6.16
N ALA A 58 12.56 -2.17 -4.85
CA ALA A 58 12.88 -1.15 -3.87
C ALA A 58 14.29 -1.42 -3.35
N ASP A 59 15.19 -0.49 -3.59
CA ASP A 59 16.60 -0.68 -3.25
C ASP A 59 16.86 -0.62 -1.75
N ILE A 60 15.87 -0.25 -0.99
CA ILE A 60 16.02 -0.02 0.43
C ILE A 60 16.21 -1.31 1.21
N ARG A 61 15.66 -2.40 0.71
CA ARG A 61 15.76 -3.70 1.36
C ARG A 61 15.56 -4.79 0.32
N GLU A 62 16.38 -5.82 0.41
CA GLU A 62 16.31 -6.93 -0.53
C GLU A 62 14.95 -7.61 -0.43
N GLY A 63 14.39 -7.96 -1.58
CA GLY A 63 13.10 -8.63 -1.65
C GLY A 63 11.90 -7.70 -1.60
N TYR A 64 12.14 -6.41 -1.45
CA TYR A 64 11.06 -5.43 -1.41
C TYR A 64 10.86 -4.78 -2.77
N PHE A 65 9.59 -4.49 -3.06
CA PHE A 65 9.17 -3.79 -4.26
C PHE A 65 8.37 -2.56 -3.87
N LYS A 66 8.21 -1.67 -4.82
CA LYS A 66 7.46 -0.44 -4.58
C LYS A 66 6.59 -0.10 -5.78
N LEU A 67 5.46 0.55 -5.50
CA LEU A 67 4.58 1.08 -6.52
C LEU A 67 4.02 2.40 -6.02
N ARG A 68 4.08 3.41 -6.86
CA ARG A 68 3.53 4.71 -6.49
C ARG A 68 2.03 4.72 -6.73
N ALA A 69 1.28 5.25 -5.74
CA ALA A 69 -0.16 5.43 -5.82
C ALA A 69 -0.45 6.85 -5.35
N GLY A 70 -0.59 7.78 -6.30
CA GLY A 70 -0.75 9.19 -5.98
C GLY A 70 0.49 9.73 -5.30
N SER A 71 0.32 10.34 -4.14
CA SER A 71 1.43 10.89 -3.38
C SER A 71 2.01 9.89 -2.38
N HIS A 72 1.54 8.66 -2.41
CA HIS A 72 2.02 7.61 -1.52
C HIS A 72 2.72 6.52 -2.29
N ILE A 73 3.55 5.77 -1.59
CA ILE A 73 4.30 4.65 -2.17
C ILE A 73 3.98 3.41 -1.37
N LEU A 74 3.54 2.38 -2.07
CA LEU A 74 3.31 1.07 -1.49
C LEU A 74 4.61 0.29 -1.51
N PHE A 75 5.04 -0.22 -0.35
CA PHE A 75 6.19 -1.11 -0.25
C PHE A 75 5.66 -2.50 0.04
N TYR A 76 6.02 -3.46 -0.78
CA TYR A 76 5.47 -4.80 -0.66
C TYR A 76 6.53 -5.84 -1.00
N ARG A 77 6.24 -7.08 -0.62
CA ARG A 77 7.05 -8.23 -1.00
C ARG A 77 6.10 -9.34 -1.46
N VAL A 78 6.65 -10.24 -2.25
CA VAL A 78 5.88 -11.34 -2.79
C VAL A 78 6.21 -12.59 -1.98
N THR A 79 5.17 -13.29 -1.54
CA THR A 79 5.32 -14.56 -0.84
C THR A 79 4.94 -15.69 -1.78
N ASP A 80 5.02 -16.92 -1.30
CA ASP A 80 4.69 -18.08 -2.13
C ASP A 80 3.24 -18.09 -2.57
N THR A 81 2.35 -17.53 -1.77
CA THR A 81 0.91 -17.58 -2.04
C THR A 81 0.29 -16.23 -2.31
N ASP A 82 0.87 -15.17 -1.78
CA ASP A 82 0.27 -13.84 -1.82
C ASP A 82 1.34 -12.80 -2.03
N LEU A 83 0.89 -11.56 -2.00
CA LEU A 83 1.81 -10.47 -1.74
C LEU A 83 1.43 -9.81 -0.42
N GLU A 84 2.42 -9.23 0.22
CA GLU A 84 2.22 -8.61 1.51
C GLU A 84 2.60 -7.14 1.43
N ILE A 85 1.63 -6.26 1.72
CA ILE A 85 1.90 -4.82 1.76
C ILE A 85 2.55 -4.55 3.11
N MET A 86 3.79 -4.10 3.07
CA MET A 86 4.57 -3.87 4.28
C MET A 86 4.37 -2.47 4.85
N ARG A 87 4.34 -1.47 3.99
CA ARG A 87 4.11 -0.08 4.40
C ARG A 87 3.46 0.69 3.26
N THR A 88 2.73 1.74 3.62
CA THR A 88 2.24 2.74 2.67
C THR A 88 2.70 4.09 3.20
N LEU A 89 3.66 4.69 2.55
CA LEU A 89 4.33 5.88 3.05
C LEU A 89 4.17 7.03 2.08
N HIS A 90 4.05 8.24 2.62
CA HIS A 90 4.04 9.44 1.80
C HIS A 90 5.39 9.58 1.10
N GLN A 91 5.38 10.06 -0.14
CA GLN A 91 6.60 10.15 -0.95
C GLN A 91 7.67 11.03 -0.30
N ARG A 92 7.28 11.90 0.63
CA ARG A 92 8.22 12.80 1.31
C ARG A 92 8.80 12.22 2.58
N MET A 93 8.31 11.06 3.01
CA MET A 93 8.84 10.43 4.21
C MET A 93 10.20 9.82 3.93
N ASP A 94 11.06 9.84 4.95
CA ASP A 94 12.35 9.18 4.87
C ASP A 94 12.12 7.69 5.03
N VAL A 95 12.17 6.97 3.93
CA VAL A 95 11.84 5.56 3.92
C VAL A 95 12.81 4.74 4.76
N ASN A 96 14.04 5.19 4.91
CA ASN A 96 15.03 4.49 5.74
C ASN A 96 14.62 4.44 7.21
N ARG A 97 13.80 5.38 7.64
CA ARG A 97 13.36 5.44 9.03
C ARG A 97 12.13 4.55 9.27
N HIS A 98 11.45 4.13 8.20
CA HIS A 98 10.17 3.43 8.32
C HIS A 98 10.23 1.99 7.83
N LEU A 99 11.29 1.61 7.19
CA LEU A 99 11.54 0.24 6.77
C LEU A 99 12.84 -0.31 7.39
#